data_e375ed126da9a15302956f8705812530
#
_entry.id   e375ed126da9a15302956f8705812530
#
_cell.length_a   1.000
_cell.length_b   1.000
_cell.length_c   1.000
_cell.angle_alpha   90.00
_cell.angle_beta   90.00
_cell.angle_gamma   90.00
#
_symmetry.space_group_name_H-M   'P 1'
#
loop_
_entity.id
_entity.type
_entity.pdbx_description
1 polymer ?
#
loop_
_entity_poly.entity_id
_entity_poly.type
_entity_poly.pdbx_seq_one_letter_code
_entity_poly.pdbx_strand_id
1 'polypeptide(L)'
;YEHVQEVYVEQAYLKYKLNENANVLAGLMLVPMGIINEYHEPTTFYGVERPNVDAAIVPTTWRELGVGISGKIDNASLKYQAYLFNGFKSYAGGSGILRGSDGLRKGRQKGAESVVSSPNFSSKLDYYGIPGLRVGLSGYFGKTQTDDSSIEASTIGVAMIGFDARYKYNNLELRGQYINANLSDTEDYNTLT
;
A
#
# COMPACT_ATOMS: atom_id res chain seq x y z
N TYR A 1 13.46 12.42 17.12
CA TYR A 1 12.63 13.49 17.68
C TYR A 1 11.51 13.76 16.68
N GLU A 2 10.32 13.22 16.91
CA GLU A 2 9.13 13.66 16.20
C GLU A 2 8.75 15.03 16.75
N HIS A 3 8.60 16.01 15.85
CA HIS A 3 8.08 17.31 16.23
C HIS A 3 6.65 17.15 16.71
N VAL A 4 6.38 17.44 17.98
CA VAL A 4 5.08 17.36 18.66
C VAL A 4 4.01 18.31 18.06
N GLN A 5 4.30 18.96 16.94
CA GLN A 5 3.44 19.99 16.34
C GLN A 5 2.48 19.48 15.25
N GLU A 6 2.56 18.22 14.87
CA GLU A 6 1.74 17.69 13.76
C GLU A 6 0.92 16.50 14.23
N VAL A 7 -0.41 16.61 14.16
CA VAL A 7 -1.34 15.51 14.36
C VAL A 7 -1.81 15.02 12.99
N TYR A 8 -1.51 13.79 12.66
CA TYR A 8 -1.94 13.17 11.40
C TYR A 8 -3.09 12.20 11.64
N VAL A 9 -4.12 12.29 10.79
CA VAL A 9 -5.11 11.24 10.66
C VAL A 9 -4.51 10.13 9.79
N GLU A 10 -4.31 8.96 10.37
CA GLU A 10 -3.74 7.82 9.67
C GLU A 10 -4.78 6.97 8.96
N GLN A 11 -5.91 6.77 9.60
CA GLN A 11 -7.05 6.06 9.06
C GLN A 11 -8.34 6.76 9.48
N ALA A 12 -9.25 6.94 8.51
CA ALA A 12 -10.59 7.47 8.73
C ALA A 12 -11.53 6.86 7.69
N TYR A 13 -12.24 5.80 8.04
CA TYR A 13 -13.11 5.08 7.13
C TYR A 13 -14.39 4.63 7.79
N LEU A 14 -15.42 4.46 6.98
CA LEU A 14 -16.65 3.80 7.35
C LEU A 14 -16.55 2.32 7.00
N LYS A 15 -17.03 1.46 7.88
CA LYS A 15 -17.12 0.03 7.67
C LYS A 15 -18.56 -0.42 7.85
N TYR A 16 -19.13 -1.01 6.81
CA TYR A 16 -20.46 -1.59 6.85
C TYR A 16 -20.38 -3.11 6.74
N LYS A 17 -20.94 -3.81 7.73
CA LYS A 17 -20.99 -5.27 7.76
C LYS A 17 -22.13 -5.75 6.86
N LEU A 18 -21.79 -6.42 5.75
CA LEU A 18 -22.78 -7.05 4.86
C LEU A 18 -23.29 -8.37 5.43
N ASN A 19 -22.37 -9.19 5.94
CA ASN A 19 -22.64 -10.45 6.58
C ASN A 19 -21.47 -10.86 7.49
N GLU A 20 -21.49 -12.07 8.05
CA GLU A 20 -20.43 -12.58 8.95
C GLU A 20 -19.03 -12.55 8.29
N ASN A 21 -18.96 -12.75 6.97
CA ASN A 21 -17.73 -12.98 6.23
C ASN A 21 -17.35 -11.83 5.30
N ALA A 22 -18.16 -10.77 5.22
CA ALA A 22 -17.92 -9.66 4.28
C ALA A 22 -18.30 -8.30 4.85
N ASN A 23 -17.43 -7.32 4.61
CA ASN A 23 -17.65 -5.91 4.94
C ASN A 23 -17.32 -5.04 3.74
N VAL A 24 -18.03 -3.94 3.60
CA VAL A 24 -17.67 -2.84 2.70
C VAL A 24 -16.96 -1.76 3.53
N LEU A 25 -15.91 -1.19 2.97
CA LEU A 25 -15.15 -0.09 3.57
C LEU A 25 -15.06 1.07 2.59
N ALA A 26 -15.12 2.29 3.10
CA ALA A 26 -14.92 3.51 2.30
C ALA A 26 -14.27 4.60 3.15
N GLY A 27 -13.23 5.24 2.64
CA GLY A 27 -12.50 6.33 3.33
C GLY A 27 -11.00 6.22 3.18
N LEU A 28 -10.28 6.82 4.14
CA LEU A 28 -8.82 6.81 4.20
C LEU A 28 -8.35 5.51 4.88
N MET A 29 -7.69 4.64 4.11
CA MET A 29 -7.28 3.31 4.55
C MET A 29 -5.83 3.03 4.18
N LEU A 30 -5.17 2.14 4.94
CA LEU A 30 -3.86 1.62 4.59
C LEU A 30 -3.96 0.68 3.40
N VAL A 31 -3.04 0.82 2.45
CA VAL A 31 -2.95 -0.08 1.30
C VAL A 31 -2.41 -1.44 1.75
N PRO A 32 -3.11 -2.55 1.49
CA PRO A 32 -2.76 -3.86 2.01
C PRO A 32 -1.62 -4.52 1.21
N MET A 33 -0.41 -3.97 1.34
CA MET A 33 0.81 -4.48 0.70
C MET A 33 1.88 -4.81 1.74
N GLY A 34 2.51 -5.97 1.59
CA GLY A 34 3.61 -6.42 2.47
C GLY A 34 3.19 -6.67 3.93
N ILE A 35 4.17 -6.76 4.80
CA ILE A 35 3.97 -6.99 6.23
C ILE A 35 3.82 -5.67 6.99
N ILE A 36 4.70 -4.71 6.68
CA ILE A 36 4.94 -3.55 7.54
C ILE A 36 3.89 -2.46 7.34
N ASN A 37 3.37 -2.24 6.13
CA ASN A 37 2.47 -1.11 5.90
C ASN A 37 1.19 -1.15 6.75
N GLU A 38 0.59 -2.33 6.93
CA GLU A 38 -0.60 -2.49 7.78
C GLU A 38 -0.28 -2.48 9.29
N TYR A 39 0.98 -2.78 9.67
CA TYR A 39 1.43 -2.93 11.06
C TYR A 39 2.75 -2.18 11.28
N HIS A 40 2.83 -0.92 10.89
CA HIS A 40 4.06 -0.13 10.85
C HIS A 40 4.49 0.46 12.20
N GLU A 41 3.92 0.04 13.29
CA GLU A 41 4.36 0.37 14.65
C GLU A 41 5.83 0.00 14.85
N PRO A 42 6.65 0.82 15.55
CA PRO A 42 8.06 0.54 15.77
C PRO A 42 8.34 -0.82 16.42
N THR A 43 7.40 -1.33 17.21
CA THR A 43 7.47 -2.64 17.86
C THR A 43 7.37 -3.81 16.88
N THR A 44 7.01 -3.57 15.62
CA THR A 44 6.91 -4.61 14.58
C THR A 44 8.21 -4.82 13.81
N PHE A 45 9.22 -3.96 14.01
CA PHE A 45 10.53 -4.11 13.37
C PHE A 45 11.46 -4.95 14.26
N TYR A 46 12.35 -5.70 13.63
CA TYR A 46 13.43 -6.39 14.36
C TYR A 46 14.71 -5.55 14.46
N GLY A 47 14.82 -4.48 13.68
CA GLY A 47 15.95 -3.56 13.64
C GLY A 47 15.60 -2.18 14.16
N VAL A 48 16.60 -1.32 14.24
CA VAL A 48 16.45 0.10 14.63
C VAL A 48 15.72 0.89 13.57
N GLU A 49 15.84 0.46 12.30
CA GLU A 49 15.23 1.12 11.14
C GLU A 49 14.29 0.17 10.38
N ARG A 50 13.40 0.76 9.60
CA ARG A 50 12.50 0.04 8.70
C ARG A 50 13.30 -0.64 7.59
N PRO A 51 12.93 -1.86 7.14
CA PRO A 51 13.55 -2.48 5.99
C PRO A 51 13.46 -1.59 4.74
N ASN A 52 14.50 -1.60 3.89
CA ASN A 52 14.54 -0.75 2.70
C ASN A 52 13.36 -0.97 1.74
N VAL A 53 12.87 -2.20 1.63
CA VAL A 53 11.67 -2.50 0.82
C VAL A 53 10.44 -1.74 1.32
N ASP A 54 10.30 -1.58 2.63
CA ASP A 54 9.20 -0.85 3.28
C ASP A 54 9.47 0.66 3.42
N ALA A 55 10.64 1.11 3.04
CA ALA A 55 10.96 2.53 2.96
C ALA A 55 10.73 3.11 1.56
N ALA A 56 11.13 2.39 0.49
CA ALA A 56 11.19 2.89 -0.87
C ALA A 56 10.13 2.28 -1.81
N ILE A 57 9.89 0.97 -1.75
CA ILE A 57 9.03 0.25 -2.71
C ILE A 57 7.59 0.20 -2.21
N VAL A 58 7.36 -0.34 -1.00
CA VAL A 58 6.07 -0.29 -0.32
C VAL A 58 6.20 0.68 0.86
N PRO A 59 6.08 1.98 0.61
CA PRO A 59 6.44 2.96 1.63
C PRO A 59 5.50 2.85 2.83
N THR A 60 6.05 2.63 4.01
CA THR A 60 5.28 2.58 5.26
C THR A 60 4.46 3.84 5.47
N THR A 61 3.31 3.69 6.15
CA THR A 61 2.27 4.71 6.24
C THR A 61 1.63 5.07 4.89
N TRP A 62 1.70 4.13 3.94
CA TRP A 62 1.00 4.29 2.67
C TRP A 62 -0.50 4.08 2.88
N ARG A 63 -1.19 5.20 2.94
CA ARG A 63 -2.63 5.30 3.09
C ARG A 63 -3.21 6.11 1.96
N GLU A 64 -4.37 5.70 1.48
CA GLU A 64 -5.03 6.30 0.33
C GLU A 64 -6.55 6.35 0.55
N LEU A 65 -7.21 7.27 -0.13
CA LEU A 65 -8.67 7.29 -0.18
C LEU A 65 -9.16 6.17 -1.11
N GLY A 66 -10.13 5.41 -0.65
CA GLY A 66 -10.63 4.29 -1.44
C GLY A 66 -11.93 3.71 -0.93
N VAL A 67 -12.38 2.70 -1.66
CA VAL A 67 -13.55 1.89 -1.35
C VAL A 67 -13.26 0.43 -1.70
N GLY A 68 -13.85 -0.48 -0.99
CA GLY A 68 -13.72 -1.90 -1.31
C GLY A 68 -14.32 -2.83 -0.28
N ILE A 69 -13.87 -4.06 -0.33
CA ILE A 69 -14.39 -5.15 0.50
C ILE A 69 -13.28 -5.82 1.29
N SER A 70 -13.63 -6.29 2.47
CA SER A 70 -12.76 -7.16 3.27
C SER A 70 -13.58 -8.21 3.99
N GLY A 71 -12.94 -9.35 4.28
CA GLY A 71 -13.64 -10.40 5.01
C GLY A 71 -12.79 -11.63 5.27
N LYS A 72 -13.49 -12.72 5.61
CA LYS A 72 -12.90 -14.03 5.89
C LYS A 72 -13.66 -15.11 5.17
N ILE A 73 -12.96 -16.19 4.85
CA ILE A 73 -13.52 -17.44 4.35
C ILE A 73 -13.09 -18.51 5.37
N ASP A 74 -13.89 -18.70 6.41
CA ASP A 74 -13.50 -19.52 7.58
C ASP A 74 -13.18 -20.96 7.20
N ASN A 75 -13.98 -21.57 6.31
CA ASN A 75 -13.76 -22.95 5.84
C ASN A 75 -12.41 -23.15 5.12
N ALA A 76 -11.86 -22.08 4.54
CA ALA A 76 -10.57 -22.10 3.86
C ALA A 76 -9.44 -21.47 4.70
N SER A 77 -9.76 -20.97 5.90
CA SER A 77 -8.83 -20.21 6.75
C SER A 77 -8.14 -19.05 5.99
N LEU A 78 -8.93 -18.30 5.21
CA LEU A 78 -8.47 -17.18 4.40
C LEU A 78 -9.07 -15.87 4.90
N LYS A 79 -8.24 -14.82 4.91
CA LYS A 79 -8.68 -13.42 5.04
C LYS A 79 -8.41 -12.73 3.71
N TYR A 80 -9.36 -11.95 3.21
CA TYR A 80 -9.22 -11.24 1.96
C TYR A 80 -9.50 -9.74 2.13
N GLN A 81 -8.85 -8.97 1.27
CA GLN A 81 -9.05 -7.52 1.11
C GLN A 81 -8.95 -7.21 -0.38
N ALA A 82 -9.84 -6.37 -0.89
CA ALA A 82 -9.82 -5.89 -2.27
C ALA A 82 -10.39 -4.47 -2.31
N TYR A 83 -9.58 -3.51 -2.77
CA TYR A 83 -9.88 -2.08 -2.72
C TYR A 83 -9.57 -1.40 -4.05
N LEU A 84 -10.31 -0.34 -4.32
CA LEU A 84 -9.99 0.67 -5.32
C LEU A 84 -9.54 1.93 -4.59
N PHE A 85 -8.35 2.43 -4.92
CA PHE A 85 -7.71 3.58 -4.32
C PHE A 85 -7.41 4.66 -5.35
N ASN A 86 -7.18 5.89 -4.88
CA ASN A 86 -6.68 6.99 -5.71
C ASN A 86 -5.22 6.77 -6.17
N GLY A 87 -4.39 6.10 -5.37
CA GLY A 87 -3.04 5.68 -5.75
C GLY A 87 -1.97 6.76 -5.65
N PHE A 88 -0.77 6.42 -6.09
CA PHE A 88 0.38 7.32 -6.08
C PHE A 88 0.21 8.49 -7.03
N LYS A 89 0.74 9.65 -6.67
CA LYS A 89 0.87 10.83 -7.51
C LYS A 89 2.29 10.88 -8.09
N SER A 90 2.40 11.16 -9.38
CA SER A 90 3.70 11.23 -10.07
C SER A 90 4.08 12.64 -10.51
N TYR A 91 3.09 13.51 -10.74
CA TYR A 91 3.33 14.85 -11.23
C TYR A 91 2.56 15.89 -10.42
N ALA A 92 3.23 16.95 -10.00
CA ALA A 92 2.64 18.06 -9.28
C ALA A 92 3.51 19.34 -9.41
N GLY A 93 2.86 20.51 -9.39
CA GLY A 93 3.56 21.78 -9.38
C GLY A 93 4.45 22.02 -10.61
N GLY A 94 4.11 21.45 -11.76
CA GLY A 94 4.85 21.66 -13.01
C GLY A 94 6.05 20.71 -13.20
N SER A 95 6.24 19.67 -12.35
CA SER A 95 7.34 18.72 -12.48
C SER A 95 7.00 17.32 -12.01
N GLY A 96 7.79 16.33 -12.45
CA GLY A 96 7.74 14.96 -11.91
C GLY A 96 8.25 14.89 -10.49
N ILE A 97 7.53 14.20 -9.60
CA ILE A 97 7.84 14.09 -8.17
C ILE A 97 8.42 12.72 -7.77
N LEU A 98 8.25 11.70 -8.61
CA LEU A 98 8.84 10.38 -8.38
C LEU A 98 10.27 10.36 -8.93
N ARG A 99 11.21 9.94 -8.12
CA ARG A 99 12.63 9.83 -8.48
C ARG A 99 13.17 8.48 -8.01
N GLY A 100 14.08 7.89 -8.78
CA GLY A 100 14.69 6.61 -8.45
C GLY A 100 15.34 6.58 -7.06
N SER A 101 15.90 7.69 -6.60
CA SER A 101 16.50 7.83 -5.25
C SER A 101 15.50 7.71 -4.11
N ASP A 102 14.25 8.10 -4.33
CA ASP A 102 13.19 8.15 -3.31
C ASP A 102 12.21 6.98 -3.43
N GLY A 103 12.30 6.21 -4.52
CA GLY A 103 11.32 5.19 -4.88
C GLY A 103 9.92 5.79 -5.01
N LEU A 104 8.91 5.06 -4.55
CA LEU A 104 7.52 5.50 -4.60
C LEU A 104 7.09 6.37 -3.39
N ARG A 105 7.99 6.58 -2.42
CA ARG A 105 7.67 7.22 -1.14
C ARG A 105 7.07 8.62 -1.30
N LYS A 106 7.59 9.43 -2.21
CA LYS A 106 7.11 10.81 -2.43
C LYS A 106 5.76 10.89 -3.14
N GLY A 107 5.36 9.82 -3.83
CA GLY A 107 4.08 9.76 -4.53
C GLY A 107 2.86 9.52 -3.64
N ARG A 108 3.01 9.24 -2.34
CA ARG A 108 1.88 9.01 -1.43
C ARG A 108 1.05 10.28 -1.27
N GLN A 109 -0.26 10.19 -1.53
CA GLN A 109 -1.17 11.34 -1.39
C GLN A 109 -1.66 11.55 0.04
N LYS A 110 -1.65 10.52 0.88
CA LYS A 110 -1.98 10.56 2.31
C LYS A 110 -3.40 11.06 2.64
N GLY A 111 -4.27 11.13 1.65
CA GLY A 111 -5.66 11.54 1.79
C GLY A 111 -5.95 13.04 1.77
N ALA A 112 -4.96 13.90 2.01
CA ALA A 112 -5.14 15.36 1.90
C ALA A 112 -4.89 15.81 0.47
N GLU A 113 -5.79 16.61 -0.09
CA GLU A 113 -5.68 17.15 -1.46
C GLU A 113 -5.47 16.05 -2.53
N SER A 114 -6.10 14.89 -2.30
CA SER A 114 -5.93 13.72 -3.16
C SER A 114 -6.60 13.92 -4.52
N VAL A 115 -5.86 13.61 -5.58
CA VAL A 115 -6.34 13.59 -6.95
C VAL A 115 -6.70 12.16 -7.35
N VAL A 116 -7.79 11.99 -8.08
CA VAL A 116 -8.22 10.71 -8.66
C VAL A 116 -8.48 10.91 -10.15
N SER A 117 -7.50 10.63 -10.98
CA SER A 117 -7.64 10.58 -12.45
C SER A 117 -7.83 9.15 -12.96
N SER A 118 -7.25 8.17 -12.25
CA SER A 118 -7.37 6.76 -12.58
C SER A 118 -7.37 5.92 -11.30
N PRO A 119 -8.44 5.16 -11.00
CA PRO A 119 -8.47 4.32 -9.82
C PRO A 119 -7.45 3.18 -9.92
N ASN A 120 -6.80 2.87 -8.79
CA ASN A 120 -5.84 1.80 -8.67
C ASN A 120 -6.44 0.65 -7.86
N PHE A 121 -6.21 -0.58 -8.30
CA PHE A 121 -6.68 -1.77 -7.61
C PHE A 121 -5.61 -2.32 -6.68
N SER A 122 -5.98 -2.62 -5.44
CA SER A 122 -5.12 -3.31 -4.48
C SER A 122 -5.87 -4.48 -3.84
N SER A 123 -5.17 -5.60 -3.68
CA SER A 123 -5.74 -6.79 -3.04
C SER A 123 -4.72 -7.51 -2.18
N LYS A 124 -5.22 -8.21 -1.15
CA LYS A 124 -4.42 -9.10 -0.30
C LYS A 124 -5.23 -10.32 0.10
N LEU A 125 -4.58 -11.46 0.10
CA LEU A 125 -5.10 -12.73 0.58
C LEU A 125 -4.13 -13.31 1.61
N ASP A 126 -4.61 -13.54 2.83
CA ASP A 126 -3.83 -14.14 3.91
C ASP A 126 -4.38 -15.52 4.25
N TYR A 127 -3.54 -16.55 4.23
CA TYR A 127 -3.84 -17.87 4.74
C TYR A 127 -3.34 -18.03 6.17
N TYR A 128 -4.17 -18.56 7.07
CA TYR A 128 -3.86 -18.75 8.49
C TYR A 128 -4.28 -20.13 9.05
N GLY A 129 -4.47 -21.12 8.18
CA GLY A 129 -4.98 -22.46 8.57
C GLY A 129 -3.97 -23.35 9.29
N ILE A 130 -2.69 -22.98 9.35
CA ILE A 130 -1.67 -23.72 10.09
C ILE A 130 -1.31 -22.92 11.36
N PRO A 131 -1.42 -23.51 12.56
CA PRO A 131 -1.06 -22.82 13.80
C PRO A 131 0.36 -22.21 13.74
N GLY A 132 0.46 -20.93 14.06
CA GLY A 132 1.71 -20.18 14.02
C GLY A 132 2.16 -19.72 12.64
N LEU A 133 1.60 -20.20 11.53
CA LEU A 133 1.95 -19.78 10.18
C LEU A 133 0.87 -18.87 9.60
N ARG A 134 1.32 -17.74 9.03
CA ARG A 134 0.51 -16.88 8.17
C ARG A 134 1.27 -16.63 6.87
N VAL A 135 0.61 -16.82 5.75
CA VAL A 135 1.15 -16.59 4.41
C VAL A 135 0.26 -15.58 3.70
N GLY A 136 0.86 -14.53 3.16
CA GLY A 136 0.17 -13.46 2.46
C GLY A 136 0.58 -13.36 0.99
N LEU A 137 -0.40 -13.14 0.12
CA LEU A 137 -0.22 -12.76 -1.27
C LEU A 137 -0.90 -11.41 -1.48
N SER A 138 -0.20 -10.44 -2.02
CA SER A 138 -0.72 -9.09 -2.25
C SER A 138 -0.43 -8.60 -3.66
N GLY A 139 -1.30 -7.72 -4.17
CA GLY A 139 -1.15 -7.10 -5.48
C GLY A 139 -1.62 -5.65 -5.47
N TYR A 140 -0.97 -4.83 -6.30
CA TYR A 140 -1.36 -3.44 -6.55
C TYR A 140 -1.14 -3.11 -8.02
N PHE A 141 -2.16 -2.56 -8.68
CA PHE A 141 -2.16 -2.33 -10.13
C PHE A 141 -2.90 -1.03 -10.47
N GLY A 142 -2.29 -0.21 -11.31
CA GLY A 142 -2.93 1.00 -11.83
C GLY A 142 -1.95 1.99 -12.43
N LYS A 143 -2.40 3.22 -12.63
CA LYS A 143 -1.57 4.35 -13.07
C LYS A 143 -1.46 5.38 -11.97
N THR A 144 -0.35 6.08 -11.94
CA THR A 144 -0.16 7.21 -11.03
C THR A 144 -1.10 8.37 -11.40
N GLN A 145 -1.27 9.28 -10.47
CA GLN A 145 -2.13 10.46 -10.61
C GLN A 145 -1.28 11.68 -10.98
N THR A 146 -1.91 12.64 -11.64
CA THR A 146 -1.30 13.90 -12.07
C THR A 146 -2.20 15.09 -11.75
N ASP A 147 -1.64 16.24 -11.48
CA ASP A 147 -2.38 17.51 -11.39
C ASP A 147 -2.70 18.08 -12.77
N ASP A 148 -1.99 17.66 -13.81
CA ASP A 148 -2.16 18.12 -15.17
C ASP A 148 -2.29 16.95 -16.15
N SER A 149 -3.52 16.61 -16.51
CA SER A 149 -3.84 15.53 -17.44
C SER A 149 -3.55 15.87 -18.92
N SER A 150 -3.21 17.12 -19.24
CA SER A 150 -2.81 17.51 -20.60
C SER A 150 -1.40 17.02 -20.97
N ILE A 151 -0.60 16.64 -19.97
CA ILE A 151 0.76 16.13 -20.13
C ILE A 151 0.71 14.59 -20.08
N GLU A 152 0.71 13.94 -21.24
CA GLU A 152 0.65 12.47 -21.33
C GLU A 152 1.77 11.77 -20.56
N ALA A 153 2.99 12.29 -20.60
CA ALA A 153 4.14 11.77 -19.88
C ALA A 153 4.07 11.92 -18.36
N SER A 154 3.07 12.62 -17.82
CA SER A 154 2.96 12.92 -16.37
C SER A 154 2.58 11.71 -15.51
N THR A 155 2.12 10.61 -16.12
CA THR A 155 1.70 9.40 -15.41
C THR A 155 2.54 8.19 -15.79
N ILE A 156 2.76 7.28 -14.84
CA ILE A 156 3.42 5.99 -15.06
C ILE A 156 2.51 4.85 -14.63
N GLY A 157 2.65 3.68 -15.27
CA GLY A 157 2.00 2.46 -14.81
C GLY A 157 2.73 1.87 -13.61
N VAL A 158 2.00 1.35 -12.64
CA VAL A 158 2.53 0.69 -11.44
C VAL A 158 1.89 -0.68 -11.29
N ALA A 159 2.69 -1.73 -11.31
CA ALA A 159 2.27 -3.10 -11.03
C ALA A 159 3.17 -3.70 -9.95
N MET A 160 2.57 -4.11 -8.83
CA MET A 160 3.30 -4.76 -7.76
C MET A 160 2.66 -6.09 -7.39
N ILE A 161 3.50 -7.07 -7.11
CA ILE A 161 3.10 -8.36 -6.54
C ILE A 161 3.98 -8.60 -5.32
N GLY A 162 3.35 -8.96 -4.21
CA GLY A 162 4.03 -9.24 -2.95
C GLY A 162 3.67 -10.60 -2.39
N PHE A 163 4.66 -11.28 -1.86
CA PHE A 163 4.51 -12.50 -1.08
C PHE A 163 5.12 -12.26 0.29
N ASP A 164 4.41 -12.63 1.36
CA ASP A 164 4.91 -12.54 2.71
C ASP A 164 4.57 -13.81 3.53
N ALA A 165 5.44 -14.10 4.50
CA ALA A 165 5.22 -15.18 5.44
C ALA A 165 5.68 -14.79 6.83
N ARG A 166 4.91 -15.22 7.83
CA ARG A 166 5.25 -15.10 9.25
C ARG A 166 5.03 -16.45 9.91
N TYR A 167 6.02 -16.89 10.65
CA TYR A 167 5.96 -18.13 11.41
C TYR A 167 6.36 -17.89 12.85
N LYS A 168 5.54 -18.34 13.78
CA LYS A 168 5.81 -18.27 15.22
C LYS A 168 5.58 -19.63 15.85
N TYR A 169 6.62 -20.14 16.47
CA TYR A 169 6.57 -21.39 17.21
C TYR A 169 7.44 -21.29 18.47
N ASN A 170 6.84 -21.45 19.64
CA ASN A 170 7.46 -21.22 20.93
C ASN A 170 8.17 -19.85 20.98
N ASN A 171 9.49 -19.85 21.15
CA ASN A 171 10.33 -18.64 21.23
C ASN A 171 10.93 -18.24 19.87
N LEU A 172 10.63 -18.99 18.79
CA LEU A 172 11.10 -18.67 17.44
C LEU A 172 10.03 -17.86 16.72
N GLU A 173 10.44 -16.73 16.15
CA GLU A 173 9.62 -15.93 15.25
C GLU A 173 10.42 -15.61 13.98
N LEU A 174 9.88 -16.01 12.83
CA LEU A 174 10.45 -15.76 11.50
C LEU A 174 9.49 -14.91 10.68
N ARG A 175 10.03 -13.96 9.94
CA ARG A 175 9.28 -13.14 8.97
C ARG A 175 10.10 -13.01 7.69
N GLY A 176 9.41 -13.08 6.57
CA GLY A 176 10.01 -12.83 5.27
C GLY A 176 8.99 -12.21 4.34
N GLN A 177 9.46 -11.31 3.45
CA GLN A 177 8.64 -10.77 2.38
C GLN A 177 9.47 -10.60 1.12
N TYR A 178 8.79 -10.77 -0.01
CA TYR A 178 9.32 -10.49 -1.33
C TYR A 178 8.32 -9.61 -2.08
N ILE A 179 8.79 -8.52 -2.65
CA ILE A 179 7.99 -7.59 -3.45
C ILE A 179 8.67 -7.42 -4.79
N ASN A 180 7.90 -7.64 -5.86
CA ASN A 180 8.29 -7.25 -7.21
C ASN A 180 7.45 -6.04 -7.62
N ALA A 181 8.09 -4.97 -8.01
CA ALA A 181 7.46 -3.75 -8.52
C ALA A 181 7.95 -3.47 -9.93
N ASN A 182 7.02 -3.33 -10.87
CA ASN A 182 7.27 -2.97 -12.26
C ASN A 182 6.63 -1.61 -12.53
N LEU A 183 7.42 -0.69 -13.08
CA LEU A 183 6.99 0.63 -13.50
C LEU A 183 7.06 0.71 -15.03
N SER A 184 5.97 1.08 -15.69
CA SER A 184 5.91 1.29 -17.14
C SER A 184 5.80 2.77 -17.49
N ASP A 185 6.03 3.10 -18.75
CA ASP A 185 5.94 4.47 -19.29
C ASP A 185 6.93 5.45 -18.62
N THR A 186 8.09 4.95 -18.20
CA THR A 186 9.08 5.73 -17.43
C THR A 186 10.02 6.54 -18.31
N GLU A 187 10.21 6.20 -19.57
CA GLU A 187 11.14 6.91 -20.47
C GLU A 187 10.71 8.35 -20.70
N ASP A 188 9.47 8.55 -21.11
CA ASP A 188 8.92 9.88 -21.33
C ASP A 188 8.77 10.66 -20.01
N TYR A 189 8.36 9.96 -18.95
CA TYR A 189 8.25 10.55 -17.61
C TYR A 189 9.58 11.12 -17.10
N ASN A 190 10.70 10.46 -17.34
CA ASN A 190 12.03 10.92 -16.93
C ASN A 190 12.44 12.25 -17.55
N THR A 191 11.79 12.67 -18.64
CA THR A 191 12.04 14.00 -19.23
C THR A 191 11.43 15.15 -18.41
N LEU A 192 10.50 14.83 -17.47
CA LEU A 192 9.79 15.78 -16.62
C LEU A 192 10.38 15.94 -15.21
N THR A 193 11.45 15.15 -14.86
CA THR A 193 12.01 15.09 -13.49
C THR A 193 13.30 15.85 -13.31
#